data_111f0aa727d79d6939973bd5f859b92b
#
_entry.id   111f0aa727d79d6939973bd5f859b92b
#
_cell.length_a   1.000
_cell.length_b   1.000
_cell.length_c   1.000
_cell.angle_alpha   90.00
_cell.angle_beta   90.00
_cell.angle_gamma   90.00
#
_symmetry.space_group_name_H-M   'P 1'
#
loop_
_entity.id
_entity.type
_entity.pdbx_description
1 polymer ?
#
loop_
_entity_poly.entity_id
_entity_poly.type
_entity_poly.pdbx_seq_one_letter_code
_entity_poly.pdbx_strand_id
1 'polypeptide(L)'
;MRLWYIFKILFKKVLKKIVPRKIILGLRGSIGRIYYFGNRFFCPCCGGHLRKMKPFEGLFYINGKQIDYYTENSICPICSSDIRHRFLLTFLKNNTNILKTELRLLHFAPEEGISRFFKKLKNIDYAPCDIDPSGYPGALKVDITHMQFPSNSFGGVLASHVLEHVKDDLGAIKEIYRIVESGGWALIAIPVYGESTFEDLSLDYSGREKMYGIGCHMRMNGLDFRLKLSEAGFHVNVFSLDDVPGSYFDRSANSPHIDTDKYLFFCNKVMT
;
A
#
# COMPACT_ATOMS: atom_id res chain seq x y z
N MET A 1 -16.14 -35.05 14.06
CA MET A 1 -15.43 -33.92 13.42
C MET A 1 -15.07 -34.14 11.94
N ARG A 2 -14.58 -35.32 11.50
CA ARG A 2 -14.20 -35.59 10.08
C ARG A 2 -15.37 -35.53 9.06
N LEU A 3 -16.55 -36.06 9.39
CA LEU A 3 -17.71 -36.08 8.45
C LEU A 3 -18.23 -34.68 8.11
N TRP A 4 -18.28 -33.75 9.07
CA TRP A 4 -18.71 -32.37 8.85
C TRP A 4 -17.74 -31.58 7.97
N TYR A 5 -16.43 -31.87 8.09
CA TYR A 5 -15.40 -31.27 7.24
C TYR A 5 -15.50 -31.76 5.79
N ILE A 6 -15.74 -33.08 5.58
CA ILE A 6 -15.93 -33.67 4.25
C ILE A 6 -17.20 -33.11 3.59
N PHE A 7 -18.30 -33.01 4.36
CA PHE A 7 -19.53 -32.42 3.88
C PHE A 7 -19.35 -30.95 3.44
N LYS A 8 -18.57 -30.18 4.18
CA LYS A 8 -18.25 -28.78 3.88
C LYS A 8 -17.43 -28.63 2.58
N ILE A 9 -16.52 -29.57 2.31
CA ILE A 9 -15.71 -29.58 1.09
C ILE A 9 -16.57 -29.98 -0.13
N LEU A 10 -17.38 -31.01 0.00
CA LEU A 10 -18.29 -31.48 -1.05
C LEU A 10 -19.34 -30.42 -1.38
N PHE A 11 -19.95 -29.82 -0.38
CA PHE A 11 -20.92 -28.72 -0.56
C PHE A 11 -20.30 -27.53 -1.27
N LYS A 12 -19.07 -27.13 -0.91
CA LYS A 12 -18.32 -26.08 -1.62
C LYS A 12 -18.02 -26.44 -3.09
N LYS A 13 -17.69 -27.71 -3.37
CA LYS A 13 -17.44 -28.18 -4.77
C LYS A 13 -18.71 -28.16 -5.60
N VAL A 14 -19.84 -28.61 -5.04
CA VAL A 14 -21.15 -28.64 -5.72
C VAL A 14 -21.66 -27.21 -5.96
N LEU A 15 -21.59 -26.33 -4.96
CA LEU A 15 -22.00 -24.93 -5.10
C LEU A 15 -21.21 -24.19 -6.19
N LYS A 16 -19.92 -24.47 -6.33
CA LYS A 16 -19.07 -23.87 -7.38
C LYS A 16 -19.45 -24.31 -8.79
N LYS A 17 -20.06 -25.49 -8.95
CA LYS A 17 -20.51 -26.00 -10.26
C LYS A 17 -21.87 -25.48 -10.69
N ILE A 18 -22.75 -25.15 -9.72
CA ILE A 18 -24.17 -24.83 -9.99
C ILE A 18 -24.40 -23.31 -10.00
N VAL A 19 -23.64 -22.54 -9.21
CA VAL A 19 -23.85 -21.10 -9.08
C VAL A 19 -22.74 -20.31 -9.77
N PRO A 20 -23.07 -19.38 -10.69
CA PRO A 20 -22.06 -18.54 -11.34
C PRO A 20 -21.16 -17.84 -10.34
N ARG A 21 -19.84 -17.82 -10.63
CA ARG A 21 -18.82 -17.27 -9.75
C ARG A 21 -19.10 -15.83 -9.30
N LYS A 22 -19.72 -15.02 -10.17
CA LYS A 22 -20.15 -13.64 -9.86
C LYS A 22 -21.22 -13.59 -8.76
N ILE A 23 -22.17 -14.53 -8.75
CA ILE A 23 -23.25 -14.60 -7.74
C ILE A 23 -22.68 -15.05 -6.39
N ILE A 24 -21.76 -16.04 -6.38
CA ILE A 24 -21.08 -16.49 -5.16
C ILE A 24 -20.27 -15.36 -4.55
N LEU A 25 -19.58 -14.58 -5.35
CA LEU A 25 -18.79 -13.44 -4.89
C LEU A 25 -19.68 -12.31 -4.36
N GLY A 26 -20.80 -12.02 -5.02
CA GLY A 26 -21.79 -11.03 -4.57
C GLY A 26 -22.43 -11.41 -3.24
N LEU A 27 -22.90 -12.66 -3.10
CA LEU A 27 -23.48 -13.18 -1.84
C LEU A 27 -22.46 -13.19 -0.70
N ARG A 28 -21.22 -13.60 -0.96
CA ARG A 28 -20.13 -13.55 0.04
C ARG A 28 -19.84 -12.12 0.48
N GLY A 29 -19.85 -11.17 -0.45
CA GLY A 29 -19.69 -9.75 -0.14
C GLY A 29 -20.79 -9.21 0.76
N SER A 30 -22.06 -9.54 0.47
CA SER A 30 -23.21 -9.08 1.24
C SER A 30 -23.28 -9.72 2.64
N ILE A 31 -23.13 -11.05 2.73
CA ILE A 31 -23.08 -11.77 4.02
C ILE A 31 -21.87 -11.32 4.83
N GLY A 32 -20.73 -11.13 4.17
CA GLY A 32 -19.52 -10.62 4.82
C GLY A 32 -19.74 -9.23 5.43
N ARG A 33 -20.41 -8.33 4.73
CA ARG A 33 -20.75 -6.99 5.25
C ARG A 33 -21.62 -7.06 6.51
N ILE A 34 -22.66 -7.88 6.52
CA ILE A 34 -23.54 -8.07 7.69
C ILE A 34 -22.74 -8.68 8.85
N TYR A 35 -21.98 -9.75 8.60
CA TYR A 35 -21.18 -10.44 9.64
C TYR A 35 -20.13 -9.55 10.30
N TYR A 36 -19.51 -8.66 9.52
CA TYR A 36 -18.46 -7.77 10.02
C TYR A 36 -18.97 -6.40 10.46
N PHE A 37 -20.26 -6.09 10.28
CA PHE A 37 -20.85 -4.81 10.66
C PHE A 37 -20.71 -4.53 12.16
N GLY A 38 -20.38 -3.28 12.51
CA GLY A 38 -20.28 -2.79 13.89
C GLY A 38 -19.46 -1.48 13.93
N ASN A 39 -19.28 -0.93 15.14
CA ASN A 39 -18.70 0.43 15.32
C ASN A 39 -17.31 0.43 15.98
N ARG A 40 -16.65 -0.74 16.08
CA ARG A 40 -15.30 -0.80 16.70
C ARG A 40 -14.22 -0.22 15.78
N PHE A 41 -14.33 -0.48 14.46
CA PHE A 41 -13.38 -0.01 13.46
C PHE A 41 -14.09 0.71 12.33
N PHE A 42 -13.41 1.71 11.76
CA PHE A 42 -13.82 2.38 10.53
C PHE A 42 -12.75 2.19 9.46
N CYS A 43 -13.16 1.82 8.24
CA CYS A 43 -12.25 1.71 7.11
C CYS A 43 -12.36 2.94 6.20
N PRO A 44 -11.37 3.85 6.19
CA PRO A 44 -11.41 5.06 5.37
C PRO A 44 -11.36 4.79 3.86
N CYS A 45 -10.91 3.58 3.44
CA CYS A 45 -10.84 3.20 2.04
C CYS A 45 -12.20 2.86 1.42
N CYS A 46 -13.11 2.27 2.20
CA CYS A 46 -14.44 1.87 1.71
C CYS A 46 -15.61 2.46 2.47
N GLY A 47 -15.37 3.22 3.54
CA GLY A 47 -16.43 3.77 4.42
C GLY A 47 -17.10 2.72 5.32
N GLY A 48 -16.54 1.51 5.42
CA GLY A 48 -17.14 0.43 6.18
C GLY A 48 -17.00 0.59 7.69
N HIS A 49 -18.10 0.47 8.43
CA HIS A 49 -18.13 0.34 9.88
C HIS A 49 -18.11 -1.13 10.27
N LEU A 50 -17.14 -1.54 11.11
CA LEU A 50 -16.79 -2.94 11.35
C LEU A 50 -16.67 -3.23 12.85
N ARG A 51 -17.15 -4.41 13.27
CA ARG A 51 -16.93 -4.93 14.63
C ARG A 51 -15.58 -5.61 14.79
N LYS A 52 -15.03 -6.15 13.69
CA LYS A 52 -13.70 -6.74 13.59
C LYS A 52 -13.21 -6.70 12.16
N MET A 53 -11.89 -6.77 11.97
CA MET A 53 -11.24 -6.99 10.68
C MET A 53 -10.71 -8.42 10.58
N LYS A 54 -10.19 -8.82 9.43
CA LYS A 54 -9.51 -10.11 9.26
C LYS A 54 -8.08 -9.98 9.79
N PRO A 55 -7.49 -11.06 10.31
CA PRO A 55 -6.08 -11.07 10.63
C PRO A 55 -5.24 -11.00 9.37
N PHE A 56 -4.00 -10.54 9.53
CA PHE A 56 -2.92 -10.75 8.59
C PHE A 56 -1.96 -11.77 9.18
N GLU A 57 -1.62 -12.79 8.40
CA GLU A 57 -0.70 -13.85 8.78
C GLU A 57 0.38 -13.92 7.73
N GLY A 58 1.63 -14.01 8.15
CA GLY A 58 2.77 -14.09 7.24
C GLY A 58 3.99 -14.74 7.88
N LEU A 59 4.87 -15.17 7.01
CA LEU A 59 6.17 -15.71 7.34
C LEU A 59 7.22 -14.81 6.69
N PHE A 60 8.12 -14.27 7.50
CA PHE A 60 9.24 -13.46 7.02
C PHE A 60 10.56 -14.01 7.49
N TYR A 61 11.61 -13.70 6.75
CA TYR A 61 12.98 -13.94 7.15
C TYR A 61 13.66 -12.57 7.26
N ILE A 62 14.21 -12.24 8.42
CA ILE A 62 14.99 -11.02 8.63
C ILE A 62 16.33 -11.43 9.22
N ASN A 63 17.43 -11.05 8.60
CA ASN A 63 18.79 -11.43 8.97
C ASN A 63 18.93 -12.96 9.13
N GLY A 64 18.32 -13.72 8.21
CA GLY A 64 18.34 -15.19 8.21
C GLY A 64 17.50 -15.87 9.29
N LYS A 65 16.77 -15.13 10.12
CA LYS A 65 15.85 -15.68 11.12
C LYS A 65 14.42 -15.66 10.58
N GLN A 66 13.75 -16.81 10.70
CA GLN A 66 12.32 -16.92 10.42
C GLN A 66 11.53 -16.19 11.51
N ILE A 67 10.60 -15.35 11.08
CA ILE A 67 9.66 -14.64 11.94
C ILE A 67 8.24 -14.98 11.46
N ASP A 68 7.51 -15.72 12.28
CA ASP A 68 6.08 -15.90 12.11
C ASP A 68 5.38 -14.68 12.70
N TYR A 69 4.52 -14.05 11.95
CA TYR A 69 3.74 -12.98 12.51
C TYR A 69 2.25 -13.12 12.23
N TYR A 70 1.49 -12.71 13.22
CA TYR A 70 0.06 -12.69 13.23
C TYR A 70 -0.40 -11.32 13.74
N THR A 71 -1.16 -10.58 12.94
CA THR A 71 -1.74 -9.31 13.35
C THR A 71 -3.25 -9.39 13.27
N GLU A 72 -3.92 -9.31 14.42
CA GLU A 72 -5.37 -9.23 14.47
C GLU A 72 -5.87 -7.93 13.85
N ASN A 73 -7.09 -7.96 13.32
CA ASN A 73 -7.80 -6.77 12.84
C ASN A 73 -7.02 -5.94 11.81
N SER A 74 -6.20 -6.58 10.99
CA SER A 74 -5.32 -5.91 10.02
C SER A 74 -6.01 -5.64 8.67
N ILE A 75 -6.73 -6.62 8.12
CA ILE A 75 -7.28 -6.56 6.76
C ILE A 75 -8.77 -6.25 6.78
N CYS A 76 -9.18 -5.20 6.07
CA CYS A 76 -10.59 -4.87 5.89
C CYS A 76 -11.31 -6.00 5.12
N PRO A 77 -12.39 -6.60 5.68
CA PRO A 77 -13.10 -7.69 5.02
C PRO A 77 -13.93 -7.24 3.79
N ILE A 78 -14.13 -5.92 3.62
CA ILE A 78 -14.94 -5.34 2.53
C ILE A 78 -14.08 -5.02 1.32
N CYS A 79 -12.94 -4.32 1.52
CA CYS A 79 -12.12 -3.82 0.42
C CYS A 79 -10.69 -4.36 0.41
N SER A 80 -10.36 -5.27 1.32
CA SER A 80 -9.03 -5.88 1.47
C SER A 80 -7.90 -4.89 1.74
N SER A 81 -8.20 -3.64 2.13
CA SER A 81 -7.17 -2.71 2.57
C SER A 81 -6.56 -3.17 3.90
N ASP A 82 -5.25 -3.09 4.01
CA ASP A 82 -4.51 -3.31 5.24
C ASP A 82 -4.26 -1.99 6.00
N ILE A 83 -3.42 -2.04 7.02
CA ILE A 83 -3.11 -0.90 7.89
C ILE A 83 -2.48 0.23 7.09
N ARG A 84 -1.47 -0.05 6.25
CA ARG A 84 -0.74 0.96 5.47
C ARG A 84 -1.65 1.71 4.49
N HIS A 85 -2.57 1.00 3.82
CA HIS A 85 -3.54 1.62 2.90
C HIS A 85 -4.47 2.59 3.63
N ARG A 86 -4.93 2.20 4.84
CA ARG A 86 -5.77 3.06 5.66
C ARG A 86 -5.01 4.26 6.20
N PHE A 87 -3.74 4.07 6.60
CA PHE A 87 -2.85 5.13 7.03
C PHE A 87 -2.63 6.15 5.91
N LEU A 88 -2.19 5.68 4.73
CA LEU A 88 -1.95 6.51 3.55
C LEU A 88 -3.19 7.35 3.20
N LEU A 89 -4.36 6.70 3.11
CA LEU A 89 -5.58 7.42 2.74
C LEU A 89 -6.08 8.36 3.83
N THR A 90 -5.93 8.01 5.11
CA THR A 90 -6.25 8.90 6.23
C THR A 90 -5.35 10.13 6.21
N PHE A 91 -4.04 9.92 6.00
CA PHE A 91 -3.09 11.00 5.85
C PHE A 91 -3.48 11.95 4.72
N LEU A 92 -3.73 11.45 3.52
CA LEU A 92 -4.13 12.27 2.37
C LEU A 92 -5.38 13.09 2.63
N LYS A 93 -6.40 12.50 3.26
CA LYS A 93 -7.65 13.20 3.58
C LYS A 93 -7.47 14.33 4.58
N ASN A 94 -6.57 14.17 5.54
CA ASN A 94 -6.42 15.10 6.67
C ASN A 94 -5.34 16.15 6.42
N ASN A 95 -4.32 15.83 5.61
CA ASN A 95 -3.13 16.67 5.45
C ASN A 95 -2.99 17.28 4.06
N THR A 96 -3.92 16.96 3.14
CA THR A 96 -3.95 17.54 1.79
C THR A 96 -5.36 18.01 1.43
N ASN A 97 -5.46 18.84 0.39
CA ASN A 97 -6.73 19.27 -0.15
C ASN A 97 -7.28 18.30 -1.23
N ILE A 98 -6.85 17.04 -1.24
CA ILE A 98 -7.14 16.06 -2.30
C ILE A 98 -8.64 15.86 -2.58
N LEU A 99 -9.50 16.09 -1.58
CA LEU A 99 -10.96 15.96 -1.75
C LEU A 99 -11.61 17.19 -2.41
N LYS A 100 -10.89 18.33 -2.53
CA LYS A 100 -11.45 19.62 -2.94
C LYS A 100 -10.74 20.22 -4.15
N THR A 101 -9.44 19.98 -4.31
CA THR A 101 -8.63 20.56 -5.38
C THR A 101 -8.64 19.65 -6.59
N GLU A 102 -8.81 20.23 -7.76
CA GLU A 102 -8.58 19.52 -9.03
C GLU A 102 -7.10 19.13 -9.12
N LEU A 103 -6.84 17.87 -9.42
CA LEU A 103 -5.50 17.32 -9.33
C LEU A 103 -5.33 16.17 -10.31
N ARG A 104 -4.25 16.15 -11.07
CA ARG A 104 -3.81 14.99 -11.81
C ARG A 104 -2.92 14.12 -10.90
N LEU A 105 -3.34 12.88 -10.64
CA LEU A 105 -2.72 11.97 -9.68
C LEU A 105 -2.16 10.73 -10.37
N LEU A 106 -0.83 10.54 -10.31
CA LEU A 106 -0.17 9.30 -10.72
C LEU A 106 -0.07 8.34 -9.53
N HIS A 107 -0.46 7.08 -9.73
CA HIS A 107 -0.43 6.08 -8.67
C HIS A 107 0.26 4.82 -9.16
N PHE A 108 1.46 4.55 -8.64
CA PHE A 108 2.26 3.35 -8.93
C PHE A 108 1.75 2.15 -8.15
N ALA A 109 1.76 0.96 -8.79
CA ALA A 109 1.31 -0.30 -8.20
C ALA A 109 -0.03 -0.18 -7.47
N PRO A 110 -1.12 0.25 -8.17
CA PRO A 110 -2.33 0.80 -7.54
C PRO A 110 -3.11 -0.24 -6.76
N GLU A 111 -3.06 -0.16 -5.44
CA GLU A 111 -3.81 -1.05 -4.54
C GLU A 111 -5.31 -0.88 -4.75
N GLU A 112 -6.04 -2.01 -4.81
CA GLU A 112 -7.46 -2.05 -5.20
C GLU A 112 -8.34 -1.10 -4.36
N GLY A 113 -8.15 -1.07 -3.04
CA GLY A 113 -8.95 -0.24 -2.14
C GLY A 113 -8.76 1.25 -2.36
N ILE A 114 -7.51 1.68 -2.56
CA ILE A 114 -7.11 3.07 -2.80
C ILE A 114 -7.51 3.49 -4.21
N SER A 115 -7.21 2.66 -5.22
CA SER A 115 -7.59 2.89 -6.61
C SER A 115 -9.11 3.08 -6.76
N ARG A 116 -9.90 2.22 -6.11
CA ARG A 116 -11.37 2.33 -6.10
C ARG A 116 -11.86 3.62 -5.45
N PHE A 117 -11.15 4.12 -4.44
CA PHE A 117 -11.47 5.41 -3.82
C PHE A 117 -11.23 6.56 -4.79
N PHE A 118 -10.04 6.65 -5.41
CA PHE A 118 -9.73 7.75 -6.33
C PHE A 118 -10.60 7.75 -7.58
N LYS A 119 -10.91 6.59 -8.15
CA LYS A 119 -11.81 6.47 -9.31
C LYS A 119 -13.23 7.03 -9.08
N LYS A 120 -13.64 7.28 -7.84
CA LYS A 120 -14.93 7.88 -7.48
C LYS A 120 -14.88 9.39 -7.34
N LEU A 121 -13.70 9.97 -7.22
CA LEU A 121 -13.54 11.41 -7.05
C LEU A 121 -13.56 12.09 -8.42
N LYS A 122 -14.47 13.06 -8.59
CA LYS A 122 -14.63 13.79 -9.87
C LYS A 122 -13.56 14.87 -10.11
N ASN A 123 -12.94 15.33 -9.02
CA ASN A 123 -11.87 16.33 -9.05
C ASN A 123 -10.47 15.73 -9.27
N ILE A 124 -10.35 14.39 -9.39
CA ILE A 124 -9.07 13.73 -9.61
C ILE A 124 -9.01 13.14 -11.02
N ASP A 125 -8.07 13.63 -11.84
CA ASP A 125 -7.62 12.95 -13.04
C ASP A 125 -6.68 11.82 -12.63
N TYR A 126 -7.26 10.63 -12.42
CA TYR A 126 -6.56 9.49 -11.82
C TYR A 126 -5.86 8.64 -12.87
N ALA A 127 -4.53 8.58 -12.81
CA ALA A 127 -3.65 7.80 -13.67
C ALA A 127 -2.97 6.64 -12.89
N PRO A 128 -3.59 5.45 -12.79
CA PRO A 128 -2.91 4.27 -12.24
C PRO A 128 -1.83 3.79 -13.21
N CYS A 129 -0.70 3.31 -12.68
CA CYS A 129 0.39 2.80 -13.51
C CYS A 129 1.18 1.69 -12.81
N ASP A 130 1.83 0.85 -13.61
CA ASP A 130 2.72 -0.20 -13.15
C ASP A 130 3.73 -0.56 -14.26
N ILE A 131 4.85 -1.17 -13.91
CA ILE A 131 5.80 -1.72 -14.89
C ILE A 131 5.19 -2.92 -15.64
N ASP A 132 4.35 -3.71 -14.95
CA ASP A 132 3.51 -4.75 -15.51
C ASP A 132 2.03 -4.52 -15.17
N PRO A 133 1.29 -3.76 -16.00
CA PRO A 133 -0.11 -3.43 -15.72
C PRO A 133 -1.09 -4.59 -15.90
N SER A 134 -0.65 -5.81 -16.22
CA SER A 134 -1.52 -6.96 -16.48
C SER A 134 -2.46 -7.30 -15.31
N GLY A 135 -2.02 -7.04 -14.07
CA GLY A 135 -2.81 -7.20 -12.84
C GLY A 135 -3.73 -6.03 -12.50
N TYR A 136 -3.63 -4.90 -13.21
CA TYR A 136 -4.28 -3.63 -12.87
C TYR A 136 -5.12 -3.07 -14.03
N PRO A 137 -6.39 -3.43 -14.14
CA PRO A 137 -7.23 -3.00 -15.27
C PRO A 137 -7.28 -1.47 -15.43
N GLY A 138 -6.86 -0.99 -16.61
CA GLY A 138 -6.81 0.44 -16.93
C GLY A 138 -5.56 1.16 -16.43
N ALA A 139 -4.56 0.45 -15.91
CA ALA A 139 -3.28 1.06 -15.56
C ALA A 139 -2.41 1.24 -16.80
N LEU A 140 -1.61 2.32 -16.77
CA LEU A 140 -0.59 2.62 -17.78
C LEU A 140 0.64 1.75 -17.53
N LYS A 141 1.35 1.36 -18.60
CA LYS A 141 2.67 0.74 -18.46
C LYS A 141 3.72 1.83 -18.30
N VAL A 142 4.37 1.88 -17.14
CA VAL A 142 5.35 2.91 -16.79
C VAL A 142 6.51 2.30 -16.03
N ASP A 143 7.73 2.57 -16.50
CA ASP A 143 8.94 2.34 -15.72
C ASP A 143 9.22 3.61 -14.90
N ILE A 144 9.26 3.47 -13.57
CA ILE A 144 9.46 4.58 -12.64
C ILE A 144 10.85 5.23 -12.77
N THR A 145 11.84 4.51 -13.33
CA THR A 145 13.19 5.03 -13.57
C THR A 145 13.32 5.79 -14.88
N HIS A 146 12.33 5.67 -15.77
CA HIS A 146 12.34 6.31 -17.09
C HIS A 146 10.93 6.63 -17.58
N MET A 147 10.32 7.67 -16.99
CA MET A 147 8.95 8.02 -17.28
C MET A 147 8.82 8.92 -18.53
N GLN A 148 7.91 8.54 -19.45
CA GLN A 148 7.66 9.27 -20.67
C GLN A 148 6.63 10.43 -20.49
N PHE A 149 6.53 10.96 -19.27
CA PHE A 149 5.71 12.11 -18.97
C PHE A 149 6.53 13.39 -19.04
N PRO A 150 5.94 14.52 -19.47
CA PRO A 150 6.59 15.82 -19.38
C PRO A 150 6.94 16.18 -17.92
N SER A 151 7.93 17.06 -17.74
CA SER A 151 8.18 17.67 -16.44
C SER A 151 6.96 18.45 -15.97
N ASN A 152 6.72 18.50 -14.65
CA ASN A 152 5.60 19.24 -14.05
C ASN A 152 4.22 18.86 -14.65
N SER A 153 3.90 17.56 -14.71
CA SER A 153 2.67 17.05 -15.33
C SER A 153 1.68 16.40 -14.34
N PHE A 154 2.06 16.28 -13.08
CA PHE A 154 1.22 15.71 -12.03
C PHE A 154 1.26 16.56 -10.76
N GLY A 155 0.10 16.97 -10.28
CA GLY A 155 -0.02 17.66 -9.00
C GLY A 155 0.23 16.75 -7.80
N GLY A 156 0.02 15.43 -7.96
CA GLY A 156 0.32 14.42 -6.94
C GLY A 156 0.86 13.11 -7.50
N VAL A 157 1.77 12.48 -6.75
CA VAL A 157 2.29 11.12 -7.06
C VAL A 157 2.18 10.25 -5.83
N LEU A 158 1.69 9.02 -6.01
CA LEU A 158 1.68 7.97 -4.98
C LEU A 158 2.59 6.82 -5.39
N ALA A 159 3.50 6.45 -4.50
CA ALA A 159 4.35 5.26 -4.63
C ALA A 159 4.41 4.55 -3.27
N SER A 160 3.60 3.48 -3.15
CA SER A 160 3.51 2.68 -1.93
C SER A 160 4.06 1.30 -2.19
N HIS A 161 5.12 0.92 -1.50
CA HIS A 161 5.83 -0.35 -1.68
C HIS A 161 6.30 -0.59 -3.13
N VAL A 162 6.99 0.40 -3.68
CA VAL A 162 7.54 0.37 -5.04
C VAL A 162 9.06 0.54 -5.02
N LEU A 163 9.56 1.56 -4.32
CA LEU A 163 10.97 1.97 -4.43
C LEU A 163 11.95 0.97 -3.83
N GLU A 164 11.54 0.16 -2.88
CA GLU A 164 12.34 -0.95 -2.34
C GLU A 164 12.65 -2.05 -3.37
N HIS A 165 11.85 -2.13 -4.44
CA HIS A 165 12.05 -3.08 -5.55
C HIS A 165 12.91 -2.51 -6.67
N VAL A 166 13.16 -1.20 -6.67
CA VAL A 166 13.86 -0.50 -7.74
C VAL A 166 15.36 -0.46 -7.46
N LYS A 167 16.17 -0.97 -8.38
CA LYS A 167 17.63 -1.00 -8.21
C LYS A 167 18.21 0.42 -8.15
N ASP A 168 17.82 1.28 -9.09
CA ASP A 168 18.17 2.71 -9.12
C ASP A 168 17.03 3.54 -8.50
N ASP A 169 16.89 3.47 -7.18
CA ASP A 169 15.86 4.20 -6.46
C ASP A 169 16.07 5.71 -6.51
N LEU A 170 17.32 6.18 -6.51
CA LEU A 170 17.62 7.61 -6.61
C LEU A 170 17.21 8.17 -7.99
N GLY A 171 17.51 7.44 -9.07
CA GLY A 171 17.04 7.77 -10.41
C GLY A 171 15.52 7.84 -10.49
N ALA A 172 14.83 6.85 -9.91
CA ALA A 172 13.37 6.84 -9.81
C ALA A 172 12.83 8.04 -9.03
N ILE A 173 13.44 8.40 -7.90
CA ILE A 173 13.06 9.56 -7.09
C ILE A 173 13.25 10.87 -7.87
N LYS A 174 14.35 11.01 -8.62
CA LYS A 174 14.60 12.18 -9.48
C LYS A 174 13.57 12.28 -10.61
N GLU A 175 13.14 11.17 -11.19
CA GLU A 175 12.06 11.14 -12.16
C GLU A 175 10.70 11.54 -11.53
N ILE A 176 10.38 11.05 -10.32
CA ILE A 176 9.20 11.50 -9.57
C ILE A 176 9.27 13.01 -9.35
N TYR A 177 10.41 13.53 -8.89
CA TYR A 177 10.58 14.99 -8.70
C TYR A 177 10.39 15.77 -10.00
N ARG A 178 10.91 15.26 -11.12
CA ARG A 178 10.79 15.90 -12.43
C ARG A 178 9.34 16.05 -12.86
N ILE A 179 8.52 15.00 -12.70
CA ILE A 179 7.13 15.00 -13.18
C ILE A 179 6.15 15.67 -12.23
N VAL A 180 6.48 15.81 -10.94
CA VAL A 180 5.65 16.54 -9.97
C VAL A 180 5.66 18.03 -10.33
N GLU A 181 4.50 18.68 -10.31
CA GLU A 181 4.34 20.12 -10.55
C GLU A 181 5.01 20.96 -9.45
N SER A 182 5.38 22.19 -9.77
CA SER A 182 5.78 23.20 -8.78
C SER A 182 4.60 23.44 -7.82
N GLY A 183 4.83 23.29 -6.52
CA GLY A 183 3.78 23.28 -5.48
C GLY A 183 3.04 21.95 -5.33
N GLY A 184 3.33 20.95 -6.15
CA GLY A 184 2.80 19.59 -6.05
C GLY A 184 3.53 18.74 -5.02
N TRP A 185 3.11 17.48 -4.90
CA TRP A 185 3.61 16.56 -3.87
C TRP A 185 3.78 15.13 -4.36
N ALA A 186 4.66 14.39 -3.68
CA ALA A 186 4.69 12.93 -3.73
C ALA A 186 4.47 12.35 -2.33
N LEU A 187 3.67 11.29 -2.22
CA LEU A 187 3.53 10.51 -0.99
C LEU A 187 4.13 9.14 -1.23
N ILE A 188 5.19 8.85 -0.47
CA ILE A 188 5.98 7.63 -0.60
C ILE A 188 5.86 6.84 0.68
N ALA A 189 5.54 5.55 0.55
CA ALA A 189 5.56 4.57 1.62
C ALA A 189 6.49 3.42 1.23
N ILE A 190 7.41 3.08 2.11
CA ILE A 190 8.33 1.95 2.00
C ILE A 190 8.43 1.25 3.34
N PRO A 191 8.77 -0.04 3.41
CA PRO A 191 9.09 -0.67 4.68
C PRO A 191 10.39 -0.09 5.24
N VAL A 192 10.34 0.34 6.52
CA VAL A 192 11.47 0.94 7.24
C VAL A 192 11.90 0.02 8.37
N TYR A 193 13.15 -0.39 8.38
CA TYR A 193 13.70 -1.39 9.31
C TYR A 193 14.61 -0.81 10.40
N GLY A 194 14.70 0.50 10.51
CA GLY A 194 15.54 1.19 11.50
C GLY A 194 15.98 2.58 11.03
N GLU A 195 17.07 3.09 11.57
CA GLU A 195 17.57 4.42 11.23
C GLU A 195 18.34 4.46 9.91
N SER A 196 19.13 3.41 9.62
CA SER A 196 20.04 3.37 8.48
C SER A 196 19.65 2.29 7.48
N THR A 197 19.72 2.64 6.22
CA THR A 197 19.48 1.71 5.09
C THR A 197 20.64 0.73 4.97
N PHE A 198 20.32 -0.55 4.83
CA PHE A 198 21.25 -1.61 4.47
C PHE A 198 20.99 -2.08 3.04
N GLU A 199 22.03 -2.06 2.21
CA GLU A 199 21.96 -2.48 0.82
C GLU A 199 23.21 -3.27 0.43
N ASP A 200 23.00 -4.43 -0.18
CA ASP A 200 24.07 -5.23 -0.79
C ASP A 200 23.63 -5.66 -2.20
N LEU A 201 24.11 -4.94 -3.20
CA LEU A 201 23.78 -5.17 -4.61
C LEU A 201 24.44 -6.44 -5.19
N SER A 202 25.34 -7.10 -4.45
CA SER A 202 25.98 -8.37 -4.86
C SER A 202 25.06 -9.58 -4.62
N LEU A 203 24.04 -9.43 -3.77
CA LEU A 203 23.11 -10.51 -3.46
C LEU A 203 22.21 -10.85 -4.65
N ASP A 204 22.12 -12.13 -4.95
CA ASP A 204 21.09 -12.66 -5.86
C ASP A 204 19.71 -12.69 -5.19
N TYR A 205 18.67 -13.16 -5.91
CA TYR A 205 17.31 -13.24 -5.39
C TYR A 205 17.23 -14.06 -4.08
N SER A 206 17.90 -15.22 -4.03
CA SER A 206 17.89 -16.09 -2.85
C SER A 206 18.65 -15.49 -1.66
N GLY A 207 19.77 -14.78 -1.95
CA GLY A 207 20.53 -14.04 -0.95
C GLY A 207 19.69 -12.92 -0.33
N ARG A 208 18.98 -12.14 -1.16
CA ARG A 208 18.07 -11.09 -0.70
C ARG A 208 16.88 -11.66 0.10
N GLU A 209 16.30 -12.78 -0.34
CA GLU A 209 15.21 -13.43 0.40
C GLU A 209 15.65 -13.84 1.81
N LYS A 210 16.85 -14.40 1.95
CA LYS A 210 17.41 -14.75 3.26
C LYS A 210 17.73 -13.54 4.12
N MET A 211 18.27 -12.48 3.52
CA MET A 211 18.73 -11.29 4.23
C MET A 211 17.58 -10.32 4.54
N TYR A 212 16.75 -10.01 3.54
CA TYR A 212 15.71 -8.97 3.60
C TYR A 212 14.31 -9.53 3.85
N GLY A 213 14.14 -10.85 3.83
CA GLY A 213 12.85 -11.51 3.98
C GLY A 213 12.05 -11.65 2.68
N ILE A 214 12.38 -10.86 1.66
CA ILE A 214 11.71 -10.84 0.35
C ILE A 214 12.78 -10.70 -0.73
N GLY A 215 12.87 -11.69 -1.64
CA GLY A 215 13.93 -11.75 -2.66
C GLY A 215 13.88 -10.64 -3.72
N CYS A 216 12.72 -10.01 -3.92
CA CYS A 216 12.58 -8.87 -4.83
C CYS A 216 12.91 -7.51 -4.19
N HIS A 217 13.14 -7.42 -2.88
CA HIS A 217 13.65 -6.20 -2.25
C HIS A 217 15.13 -6.00 -2.59
N MET A 218 15.50 -4.80 -3.01
CA MET A 218 16.88 -4.44 -3.30
C MET A 218 17.65 -4.03 -2.05
N ARG A 219 16.91 -3.61 -0.99
CA ARG A 219 17.45 -3.08 0.27
C ARG A 219 16.48 -3.21 1.43
N MET A 220 17.01 -3.10 2.64
CA MET A 220 16.25 -2.81 3.86
C MET A 220 16.38 -1.31 4.14
N ASN A 221 15.32 -0.56 3.88
CA ASN A 221 15.37 0.89 4.05
C ASN A 221 15.38 1.29 5.53
N GLY A 222 16.14 2.33 5.86
CA GLY A 222 16.09 3.04 7.12
C GLY A 222 15.35 4.37 7.01
N LEU A 223 15.21 5.08 8.11
CA LEU A 223 14.67 6.45 8.13
C LEU A 223 15.56 7.45 7.38
N ASP A 224 16.83 7.12 7.15
CA ASP A 224 17.76 7.86 6.31
C ASP A 224 17.34 7.91 4.83
N PHE A 225 16.37 7.10 4.41
CA PHE A 225 15.77 7.17 3.07
C PHE A 225 15.27 8.59 2.74
N ARG A 226 14.84 9.37 3.76
CA ARG A 226 14.48 10.79 3.61
C ARG A 226 15.59 11.64 2.97
N LEU A 227 16.86 11.27 3.17
CA LEU A 227 18.00 12.00 2.62
C LEU A 227 18.07 11.85 1.09
N LYS A 228 17.79 10.66 0.56
CA LYS A 228 17.69 10.43 -0.90
C LYS A 228 16.56 11.27 -1.53
N LEU A 229 15.41 11.37 -0.83
CA LEU A 229 14.29 12.21 -1.27
C LEU A 229 14.66 13.70 -1.29
N SER A 230 15.38 14.15 -0.24
CA SER A 230 15.87 15.53 -0.17
C SER A 230 16.97 15.82 -1.20
N GLU A 231 17.86 14.87 -1.48
CA GLU A 231 18.87 14.97 -2.53
C GLU A 231 18.25 15.18 -3.91
N ALA A 232 17.11 14.56 -4.18
CA ALA A 232 16.37 14.76 -5.42
C ALA A 232 15.69 16.13 -5.54
N GLY A 233 15.64 16.92 -4.47
CA GLY A 233 15.10 18.27 -4.44
C GLY A 233 13.79 18.44 -3.65
N PHE A 234 13.25 17.39 -3.06
CA PHE A 234 12.03 17.48 -2.26
C PHE A 234 12.27 18.11 -0.87
N HIS A 235 11.30 18.89 -0.39
CA HIS A 235 11.14 19.15 1.02
C HIS A 235 10.36 18.00 1.66
N VAL A 236 10.98 17.26 2.58
CA VAL A 236 10.47 15.98 3.08
C VAL A 236 9.99 16.10 4.52
N ASN A 237 8.74 15.70 4.75
CA ASN A 237 8.17 15.51 6.09
C ASN A 237 7.90 14.02 6.30
N VAL A 238 8.33 13.47 7.42
CA VAL A 238 8.08 12.07 7.80
C VAL A 238 6.96 12.03 8.82
N PHE A 239 5.95 11.21 8.55
CA PHE A 239 4.80 11.00 9.43
C PHE A 239 4.77 9.57 9.93
N SER A 240 4.42 9.40 11.19
CA SER A 240 4.30 8.09 11.81
C SER A 240 2.83 7.65 11.92
N LEU A 241 2.59 6.35 11.84
CA LEU A 241 1.30 5.76 12.17
C LEU A 241 0.86 6.10 13.61
N ASP A 242 1.81 6.34 14.50
CA ASP A 242 1.55 6.72 15.90
C ASP A 242 0.84 8.07 16.03
N ASP A 243 0.96 8.94 15.02
CA ASP A 243 0.30 10.25 14.97
C ASP A 243 -1.18 10.16 14.55
N VAL A 244 -1.69 8.97 14.19
CA VAL A 244 -3.06 8.77 13.68
C VAL A 244 -3.99 8.19 14.77
N PRO A 245 -5.26 8.64 14.87
CA PRO A 245 -6.21 8.13 15.86
C PRO A 245 -6.40 6.62 15.80
N GLY A 246 -6.39 5.95 16.96
CA GLY A 246 -6.43 4.49 17.09
C GLY A 246 -7.70 3.80 16.58
N SER A 247 -8.79 4.54 16.33
CA SER A 247 -10.05 3.99 15.77
C SER A 247 -9.92 3.42 14.35
N TYR A 248 -8.85 3.77 13.64
CA TYR A 248 -8.55 3.22 12.30
C TYR A 248 -7.70 1.95 12.35
N PHE A 249 -7.06 1.69 13.49
CA PHE A 249 -6.07 0.63 13.65
C PHE A 249 -6.23 -0.06 15.00
N ASP A 250 -5.98 -1.36 15.05
CA ASP A 250 -5.81 -2.08 16.32
C ASP A 250 -4.33 -2.02 16.72
N ARG A 251 -4.00 -1.15 17.66
CA ARG A 251 -2.62 -0.98 18.17
C ARG A 251 -2.22 -2.05 19.21
N SER A 252 -3.14 -2.93 19.59
CA SER A 252 -2.88 -3.96 20.61
C SER A 252 -2.02 -5.12 20.08
N ALA A 253 -1.83 -5.20 18.77
CA ALA A 253 -1.03 -6.23 18.14
C ALA A 253 0.43 -5.78 18.00
N ASN A 254 1.33 -6.35 18.78
CA ASN A 254 2.77 -6.32 18.52
C ASN A 254 3.04 -7.08 17.22
N SER A 255 3.07 -6.38 16.10
CA SER A 255 3.36 -6.97 14.81
C SER A 255 4.59 -6.31 14.19
N PRO A 256 5.62 -7.07 13.82
CA PRO A 256 6.78 -6.54 13.10
C PRO A 256 6.40 -5.82 11.81
N HIS A 257 5.28 -6.19 11.20
CA HIS A 257 4.78 -5.54 9.98
C HIS A 257 4.24 -4.12 10.26
N ILE A 258 3.60 -3.90 11.41
CA ILE A 258 3.17 -2.55 11.81
C ILE A 258 4.40 -1.67 12.02
N ASP A 259 5.47 -2.24 12.57
CA ASP A 259 6.71 -1.51 12.83
C ASP A 259 7.45 -1.12 11.55
N THR A 260 7.38 -1.91 10.47
CA THR A 260 8.02 -1.58 9.20
C THR A 260 7.19 -0.64 8.34
N ASP A 261 5.85 -0.74 8.38
CA ASP A 261 4.92 0.04 7.53
C ASP A 261 4.35 1.28 8.22
N LYS A 262 5.01 1.77 9.26
CA LYS A 262 4.50 2.86 10.09
C LYS A 262 4.87 4.26 9.63
N TYR A 263 5.66 4.40 8.55
CA TYR A 263 6.12 5.70 8.10
C TYR A 263 5.59 6.07 6.72
N LEU A 264 5.24 7.35 6.56
CA LEU A 264 4.95 7.98 5.28
C LEU A 264 5.92 9.14 5.07
N PHE A 265 6.49 9.22 3.88
CA PHE A 265 7.34 10.32 3.46
C PHE A 265 6.51 11.23 2.54
N PHE A 266 6.12 12.40 3.08
CA PHE A 266 5.40 13.41 2.32
C PHE A 266 6.39 14.42 1.77
N CYS A 267 6.53 14.42 0.46
CA CYS A 267 7.56 15.11 -0.30
C CYS A 267 6.91 16.26 -1.07
N ASN A 268 7.23 17.51 -0.72
CA ASN A 268 6.71 18.69 -1.40
C ASN A 268 7.75 19.22 -2.39
N LYS A 269 7.32 19.53 -3.63
CA LYS A 269 8.12 20.31 -4.56
C LYS A 269 7.82 21.78 -4.35
N VAL A 270 8.81 22.51 -3.84
CA VAL A 270 8.66 23.93 -3.53
C VAL A 270 8.34 24.72 -4.80
N MET A 271 7.49 25.77 -4.69
CA MET A 271 7.25 26.69 -5.80
C MET A 271 8.55 27.41 -6.15
N THR A 272 9.00 27.26 -7.37
CA THR A 272 10.14 27.99 -7.95
C THR A 272 9.63 29.10 -8.85
#